data_6980b2974aa50a864a36abe5522f00a9
#
_entry.id   6980b2974aa50a864a36abe5522f00a9
#
_cell.length_a   1.000
_cell.length_b   1.000
_cell.length_c   1.000
_cell.angle_alpha   90.00
_cell.angle_beta   90.00
_cell.angle_gamma   90.00
#
_symmetry.space_group_name_H-M   'P 1'
#
loop_
_entity.id
_entity.type
_entity.pdbx_description
1 polymer ?
#
loop_
_entity_poly.entity_id
_entity_poly.type
_entity_poly.pdbx_seq_one_letter_code
_entity_poly.pdbx_strand_id
1 'polypeptide(L)'
;MWEPDTLRAGPAGPGRSEDGMSGKKKRDSARAVPRAYGRLTRHERDTVQRMLERRASCREIARELGRSPSTVSAEVASHRFVRAPKARRGECVDASADLSAACPRLAAWPRCCNGCGRYRAIGCKRRPHVFYEARAAQLCADSVLVSSRRGIDADEPAAAARLEAIRDCLRRGLSPEQMAARNGGPVDLSPSTIYRWVSAGYDGMTNMELRRKVGYRPRKRAAGRAATRHSARRSHATFLALGEDACAAAWEMDTVEGAREDSACLLTLLHRPSRLQLALPLEEKTAACVADALEGVRAILGADGTRRVFRAVLTDNGAEFSDEGAIAALLGEGPGETRLFYCDPRRSDQKGACERNHVEIRKLLPKGSGLRFDRLAPADLALAMSHVNSEPRGALGFSTPARAFRAMLGEDAAALLDAYGVEDVALGDLDLTPGLIERARAERGDAPLA
;
A
#
# COMPACT_ATOMS: atom_id res chain seq x y z
N MET A 1 -28.34 0.25 -32.74
CA MET A 1 -29.53 -0.46 -33.26
C MET A 1 -29.17 -1.93 -33.34
N TRP A 2 -29.41 -2.65 -32.24
CA TRP A 2 -29.41 -4.12 -32.21
C TRP A 2 -30.36 -4.54 -31.10
N GLU A 3 -31.47 -5.17 -31.50
CA GLU A 3 -32.51 -5.74 -30.64
C GLU A 3 -32.12 -7.17 -30.22
N PRO A 4 -32.65 -7.67 -29.10
CA PRO A 4 -32.43 -9.05 -28.65
C PRO A 4 -33.53 -9.98 -29.15
N ASP A 5 -33.14 -11.17 -29.64
CA ASP A 5 -34.02 -12.22 -30.13
C ASP A 5 -34.52 -13.14 -29.00
N THR A 6 -35.80 -13.36 -29.03
CA THR A 6 -36.63 -14.27 -28.22
C THR A 6 -36.64 -15.69 -28.81
N LEU A 7 -36.57 -16.75 -27.97
CA LEU A 7 -37.04 -18.08 -28.28
C LEU A 7 -37.45 -18.84 -27.02
N ARG A 8 -38.71 -18.99 -26.82
CA ARG A 8 -39.68 -20.05 -27.10
C ARG A 8 -39.70 -21.19 -26.11
N ALA A 9 -40.84 -21.28 -25.45
CA ALA A 9 -41.36 -22.35 -24.58
C ALA A 9 -41.94 -23.55 -25.40
N GLY A 10 -41.99 -24.69 -24.74
CA GLY A 10 -42.94 -25.74 -24.98
C GLY A 10 -42.47 -27.15 -24.68
N PRO A 11 -43.34 -28.16 -24.49
CA PRO A 11 -44.63 -28.17 -23.85
C PRO A 11 -44.78 -29.21 -22.70
N ALA A 12 -45.93 -29.16 -22.04
CA ALA A 12 -46.40 -29.97 -20.93
C ALA A 12 -47.00 -31.33 -21.32
N GLY A 13 -47.07 -32.24 -20.33
CA GLY A 13 -48.09 -33.28 -20.22
C GLY A 13 -47.65 -34.59 -19.62
N PRO A 14 -48.55 -35.43 -19.13
CA PRO A 14 -49.53 -35.24 -18.07
C PRO A 14 -49.55 -36.31 -16.93
N GLY A 15 -50.06 -35.91 -15.79
CA GLY A 15 -51.04 -36.55 -14.93
C GLY A 15 -50.92 -37.97 -14.34
N ARG A 16 -51.23 -37.98 -13.06
CA ARG A 16 -52.00 -38.93 -12.19
C ARG A 16 -51.30 -39.15 -10.85
N SER A 17 -51.90 -39.29 -9.74
CA SER A 17 -53.24 -39.30 -9.14
C SER A 17 -53.06 -39.40 -7.61
N GLU A 18 -53.97 -38.81 -6.91
CA GLU A 18 -54.28 -38.84 -5.49
C GLU A 18 -53.95 -40.13 -4.71
N ASP A 19 -53.43 -39.97 -3.48
CA ASP A 19 -54.18 -40.30 -2.26
C ASP A 19 -53.28 -40.22 -0.99
N GLY A 20 -53.85 -39.78 0.15
CA GLY A 20 -53.34 -40.11 1.46
C GLY A 20 -53.10 -38.97 2.42
N MET A 21 -54.15 -38.48 3.07
CA MET A 21 -54.15 -37.60 4.25
C MET A 21 -53.18 -38.06 5.35
N SER A 22 -52.34 -37.14 5.86
CA SER A 22 -52.06 -37.03 7.28
C SER A 22 -51.51 -35.66 7.61
N GLY A 23 -52.29 -34.85 8.28
CA GLY A 23 -51.95 -33.49 8.73
C GLY A 23 -50.85 -33.47 9.80
N LYS A 24 -49.67 -32.94 9.44
CA LYS A 24 -48.70 -32.36 10.39
C LYS A 24 -48.56 -30.90 10.10
N LYS A 25 -49.09 -30.05 11.03
CA LYS A 25 -48.88 -28.63 11.04
C LYS A 25 -47.38 -28.34 10.96
N LYS A 26 -46.91 -27.83 9.80
CA LYS A 26 -45.61 -27.17 9.71
C LYS A 26 -45.64 -25.89 10.56
N ARG A 27 -44.91 -25.89 11.65
CA ARG A 27 -44.54 -24.65 12.35
C ARG A 27 -43.68 -23.85 11.39
N ASP A 28 -44.11 -22.65 11.04
CA ASP A 28 -43.29 -21.66 10.37
C ASP A 28 -42.03 -21.42 11.20
N SER A 29 -40.93 -21.99 10.80
CA SER A 29 -39.61 -21.61 11.33
C SER A 29 -39.22 -20.28 10.69
N ALA A 30 -39.52 -19.19 11.39
CA ALA A 30 -38.91 -17.90 11.13
C ALA A 30 -37.40 -18.13 10.96
N ARG A 31 -36.88 -17.83 9.78
CA ARG A 31 -35.47 -17.90 9.41
C ARG A 31 -34.67 -17.11 10.44
N ALA A 32 -34.05 -17.80 11.39
CA ALA A 32 -33.17 -17.19 12.38
C ALA A 32 -31.99 -16.54 11.65
N VAL A 33 -31.90 -15.23 11.75
CA VAL A 33 -30.72 -14.47 11.34
C VAL A 33 -29.50 -15.11 12.01
N PRO A 34 -28.41 -15.42 11.28
CA PRO A 34 -27.21 -16.02 11.88
C PRO A 34 -26.69 -15.05 12.94
N ARG A 35 -26.80 -15.46 14.20
CA ARG A 35 -26.21 -14.71 15.31
C ARG A 35 -24.69 -14.77 15.14
N ALA A 36 -24.06 -13.65 14.81
CA ALA A 36 -22.62 -13.52 14.87
C ALA A 36 -22.19 -13.86 16.32
N TYR A 37 -21.45 -14.97 16.50
CA TYR A 37 -20.89 -15.38 17.79
C TYR A 37 -19.72 -14.44 18.15
N GLY A 38 -20.05 -13.21 18.58
CA GLY A 38 -19.08 -12.27 19.11
C GLY A 38 -18.59 -12.70 20.49
N ARG A 39 -17.33 -12.41 20.82
CA ARG A 39 -16.79 -12.54 22.18
C ARG A 39 -17.57 -11.67 23.15
N LEU A 40 -17.57 -12.04 24.45
CA LEU A 40 -18.21 -11.21 25.47
C LEU A 40 -17.49 -9.85 25.56
N THR A 41 -18.29 -8.80 25.58
CA THR A 41 -17.82 -7.42 25.78
C THR A 41 -17.54 -7.16 27.26
N ARG A 42 -16.82 -6.08 27.56
CA ARG A 42 -16.60 -5.64 28.94
C ARG A 42 -17.91 -5.44 29.69
N HIS A 43 -18.91 -4.82 29.09
CA HIS A 43 -20.22 -4.58 29.68
C HIS A 43 -20.96 -5.88 30.01
N GLU A 44 -20.90 -6.88 29.12
CA GLU A 44 -21.47 -8.20 29.36
C GLU A 44 -20.77 -8.89 30.56
N ARG A 45 -19.43 -8.76 30.65
CA ARG A 45 -18.65 -9.28 31.79
C ARG A 45 -19.02 -8.60 33.13
N ASP A 46 -19.22 -7.27 33.11
CA ASP A 46 -19.69 -6.54 34.30
C ASP A 46 -21.10 -7.03 34.73
N THR A 47 -21.95 -7.35 33.77
CA THR A 47 -23.27 -7.95 34.05
C THR A 47 -23.15 -9.35 34.62
N VAL A 48 -22.25 -10.20 34.05
CA VAL A 48 -21.96 -11.53 34.64
C VAL A 48 -21.52 -11.40 36.09
N GLN A 49 -20.57 -10.51 36.41
CA GLN A 49 -20.08 -10.31 37.76
C GLN A 49 -21.19 -9.87 38.71
N ARG A 50 -21.99 -8.87 38.40
CA ARG A 50 -23.12 -8.38 39.24
C ARG A 50 -24.15 -9.46 39.52
N MET A 51 -24.46 -10.27 38.47
CA MET A 51 -25.45 -11.33 38.64
C MET A 51 -24.92 -12.52 39.47
N LEU A 52 -23.62 -12.83 39.34
CA LEU A 52 -22.95 -13.82 40.22
C LEU A 52 -22.97 -13.38 41.70
N GLU A 53 -22.77 -12.10 41.96
CA GLU A 53 -22.86 -11.51 43.32
C GLU A 53 -24.28 -11.66 43.92
N ARG A 54 -25.30 -11.63 43.06
CA ARG A 54 -26.72 -11.87 43.42
C ARG A 54 -27.11 -13.33 43.40
N ARG A 55 -26.18 -14.27 43.16
CA ARG A 55 -26.38 -15.72 43.08
C ARG A 55 -27.31 -16.18 41.96
N ALA A 56 -27.38 -15.44 40.89
CA ALA A 56 -28.17 -15.82 39.73
C ALA A 56 -27.67 -17.14 39.11
N SER A 57 -28.63 -17.91 38.61
CA SER A 57 -28.31 -19.14 37.87
C SER A 57 -27.65 -18.84 36.53
N CYS A 58 -26.89 -19.80 36.01
CA CYS A 58 -26.28 -19.69 34.69
C CYS A 58 -27.31 -19.38 33.59
N ARG A 59 -28.52 -19.93 33.68
CA ARG A 59 -29.61 -19.72 32.71
C ARG A 59 -30.19 -18.31 32.80
N GLU A 60 -30.29 -17.72 34.00
CA GLU A 60 -30.73 -16.34 34.17
C GLU A 60 -29.72 -15.34 33.58
N ILE A 61 -28.42 -15.53 33.85
CA ILE A 61 -27.37 -14.70 33.29
C ILE A 61 -27.37 -14.82 31.75
N ALA A 62 -27.50 -16.03 31.25
CA ALA A 62 -27.53 -16.26 29.79
C ALA A 62 -28.72 -15.59 29.10
N ARG A 63 -29.89 -15.58 29.78
CA ARG A 63 -31.10 -14.93 29.26
C ARG A 63 -30.93 -13.41 29.26
N GLU A 64 -30.38 -12.83 30.30
CA GLU A 64 -30.11 -11.38 30.40
C GLU A 64 -29.16 -10.90 29.31
N LEU A 65 -28.12 -11.70 29.00
CA LEU A 65 -27.12 -11.37 27.98
C LEU A 65 -27.55 -11.76 26.57
N GLY A 66 -28.63 -12.46 26.36
CA GLY A 66 -29.00 -13.03 25.07
C GLY A 66 -27.98 -14.04 24.53
N ARG A 67 -27.25 -14.72 25.44
CA ARG A 67 -26.17 -15.68 25.13
C ARG A 67 -26.59 -17.11 25.52
N SER A 68 -25.81 -18.11 25.09
CA SER A 68 -26.05 -19.48 25.53
C SER A 68 -25.58 -19.72 26.97
N PRO A 69 -26.25 -20.59 27.76
CA PRO A 69 -25.76 -20.95 29.10
C PRO A 69 -24.34 -21.56 29.07
N SER A 70 -23.99 -22.28 28.03
CA SER A 70 -22.65 -22.84 27.85
C SER A 70 -21.57 -21.74 27.70
N THR A 71 -21.87 -20.65 26.98
CA THR A 71 -20.98 -19.49 26.87
C THR A 71 -20.73 -18.85 28.21
N VAL A 72 -21.78 -18.62 29.02
CA VAL A 72 -21.64 -18.03 30.36
C VAL A 72 -20.87 -18.96 31.31
N SER A 73 -21.15 -20.26 31.25
CA SER A 73 -20.45 -21.25 32.07
C SER A 73 -18.96 -21.35 31.72
N ALA A 74 -18.62 -21.33 30.43
CA ALA A 74 -17.25 -21.33 29.94
C ALA A 74 -16.52 -20.05 30.34
N GLU A 75 -17.14 -18.88 30.16
CA GLU A 75 -16.56 -17.59 30.57
C GLU A 75 -16.16 -17.57 32.03
N VAL A 76 -17.08 -17.96 32.92
CA VAL A 76 -16.80 -17.99 34.37
C VAL A 76 -15.74 -19.03 34.71
N ALA A 77 -15.76 -20.20 34.05
CA ALA A 77 -14.76 -21.26 34.30
C ALA A 77 -13.36 -20.86 33.87
N SER A 78 -13.24 -20.18 32.71
CA SER A 78 -11.95 -19.83 32.11
C SER A 78 -11.29 -18.59 32.69
N HIS A 79 -12.08 -17.65 33.22
CA HIS A 79 -11.59 -16.34 33.69
C HIS A 79 -11.70 -16.14 35.19
N ARG A 80 -11.96 -17.21 35.97
CA ARG A 80 -11.88 -17.16 37.42
C ARG A 80 -10.43 -17.16 37.88
N PHE A 81 -10.14 -16.47 38.96
CA PHE A 81 -8.82 -16.45 39.60
C PHE A 81 -8.91 -16.85 41.07
N VAL A 82 -7.80 -17.36 41.56
CA VAL A 82 -7.69 -17.82 42.92
C VAL A 82 -7.07 -16.72 43.80
N ARG A 83 -7.70 -16.45 44.93
CA ARG A 83 -7.18 -15.55 45.93
C ARG A 83 -6.73 -16.39 47.12
N ALA A 84 -5.46 -16.33 47.48
CA ALA A 84 -4.89 -17.01 48.61
C ALA A 84 -5.63 -16.63 49.92
N PRO A 85 -5.76 -17.54 50.90
CA PRO A 85 -6.26 -17.19 52.21
C PRO A 85 -5.34 -16.15 52.88
N LYS A 86 -5.87 -15.33 53.77
CA LYS A 86 -5.05 -14.36 54.50
C LYS A 86 -4.06 -15.13 55.39
N ALA A 87 -2.78 -14.84 55.24
CA ALA A 87 -1.73 -15.34 56.11
C ALA A 87 -1.97 -14.94 57.59
N ARG A 88 -1.68 -15.81 58.54
CA ARG A 88 -1.53 -15.43 59.94
C ARG A 88 -0.15 -14.76 60.13
N ARG A 89 -0.03 -13.94 61.15
CA ARG A 89 1.23 -13.29 61.48
C ARG A 89 2.34 -14.39 61.66
N GLY A 90 3.30 -14.39 60.73
CA GLY A 90 4.42 -15.36 60.68
C GLY A 90 4.22 -16.57 59.75
N GLU A 91 3.07 -16.71 59.05
CA GLU A 91 2.87 -17.75 58.02
C GLU A 91 3.20 -17.20 56.62
N CYS A 92 4.08 -17.85 55.87
CA CYS A 92 4.16 -17.71 54.41
C CYS A 92 3.06 -18.53 53.77
N VAL A 93 2.10 -17.88 53.16
CA VAL A 93 1.10 -18.54 52.32
C VAL A 93 1.66 -18.59 50.91
N ASP A 94 1.87 -19.80 50.42
CA ASP A 94 2.29 -19.98 49.01
C ASP A 94 1.21 -19.42 48.08
N ALA A 95 1.62 -18.51 47.19
CA ALA A 95 0.73 -17.88 46.21
C ALA A 95 0.38 -18.84 45.04
N SER A 96 0.96 -20.03 44.99
CA SER A 96 0.59 -21.09 44.06
C SER A 96 -0.78 -21.63 44.44
N ALA A 97 -1.78 -21.14 43.75
CA ALA A 97 -3.15 -21.40 44.07
C ALA A 97 -3.61 -22.75 43.52
N ASP A 98 -3.27 -23.82 44.22
CA ASP A 98 -3.81 -25.14 43.92
C ASP A 98 -5.33 -25.17 44.19
N LEU A 99 -6.10 -25.35 43.11
CA LEU A 99 -7.55 -25.51 43.19
C LEU A 99 -7.98 -26.78 43.96
N SER A 100 -7.08 -27.75 44.15
CA SER A 100 -7.38 -28.98 44.94
C SER A 100 -7.73 -28.68 46.40
N ALA A 101 -7.10 -27.65 46.96
CA ALA A 101 -7.39 -27.18 48.34
C ALA A 101 -8.64 -26.28 48.43
N ALA A 102 -9.26 -25.94 47.31
CA ALA A 102 -10.40 -25.06 47.24
C ALA A 102 -11.69 -25.75 47.78
N CYS A 103 -12.77 -24.96 47.94
CA CYS A 103 -14.04 -25.48 48.42
C CYS A 103 -14.64 -26.48 47.40
N PRO A 104 -15.07 -27.72 47.84
CA PRO A 104 -15.68 -28.70 46.94
C PRO A 104 -16.91 -28.21 46.17
N ARG A 105 -17.61 -27.19 46.69
CA ARG A 105 -18.75 -26.56 46.03
C ARG A 105 -18.42 -25.84 44.73
N LEU A 106 -17.14 -25.53 44.50
CA LEU A 106 -16.69 -24.88 43.27
C LEU A 106 -16.65 -25.84 42.07
N ALA A 107 -16.88 -27.14 42.25
CA ALA A 107 -17.07 -28.10 41.19
C ALA A 107 -18.40 -27.86 40.44
N ALA A 108 -19.41 -27.30 41.09
CA ALA A 108 -20.69 -26.94 40.50
C ALA A 108 -20.81 -25.42 40.29
N TRP A 109 -21.85 -25.01 39.53
CA TRP A 109 -22.19 -23.58 39.38
C TRP A 109 -22.40 -22.91 40.75
N PRO A 110 -21.89 -21.68 40.95
CA PRO A 110 -21.30 -20.75 40.00
C PRO A 110 -19.78 -20.91 39.82
N ARG A 111 -19.14 -21.95 40.35
CA ARG A 111 -17.70 -22.24 40.26
C ARG A 111 -16.79 -21.14 40.80
N CYS A 112 -17.34 -20.15 41.47
CA CYS A 112 -16.67 -19.03 42.12
C CYS A 112 -17.32 -18.66 43.45
N CYS A 113 -16.63 -17.85 44.24
CA CYS A 113 -17.09 -17.39 45.56
C CYS A 113 -17.93 -16.10 45.52
N ASN A 114 -18.18 -15.56 44.32
CA ASN A 114 -19.05 -14.38 44.17
C ASN A 114 -20.43 -14.66 44.74
N GLY A 115 -20.92 -13.80 45.64
CA GLY A 115 -22.21 -13.95 46.29
C GLY A 115 -22.36 -15.15 47.22
N CYS A 116 -21.31 -15.92 47.54
CA CYS A 116 -21.39 -17.09 48.40
C CYS A 116 -21.77 -16.71 49.82
N GLY A 117 -22.92 -17.23 50.34
CA GLY A 117 -23.40 -16.91 51.68
C GLY A 117 -22.60 -17.53 52.83
N ARG A 118 -21.70 -18.46 52.52
CA ARG A 118 -20.76 -19.04 53.47
C ARG A 118 -19.36 -18.43 53.38
N TYR A 119 -19.17 -17.40 52.55
CA TYR A 119 -17.93 -16.68 52.45
C TYR A 119 -17.52 -16.13 53.81
N ARG A 120 -16.29 -16.44 54.26
CA ARG A 120 -15.77 -16.13 55.60
C ARG A 120 -16.32 -16.94 56.78
N ALA A 121 -17.17 -17.94 56.56
CA ALA A 121 -17.51 -18.88 57.64
C ALA A 121 -16.26 -19.65 58.14
N ILE A 122 -16.30 -20.20 59.36
CA ILE A 122 -15.15 -20.81 60.06
C ILE A 122 -14.42 -21.84 59.17
N GLY A 123 -15.13 -22.73 58.49
CA GLY A 123 -14.54 -23.72 57.59
C GLY A 123 -14.09 -23.17 56.23
N CYS A 124 -14.50 -21.94 55.86
CA CYS A 124 -14.13 -21.30 54.57
C CYS A 124 -12.86 -20.46 54.69
N LYS A 125 -12.60 -19.84 55.86
CA LYS A 125 -11.48 -18.90 56.07
C LYS A 125 -10.10 -19.46 55.75
N ARG A 126 -9.92 -20.78 55.88
CA ARG A 126 -8.64 -21.47 55.66
C ARG A 126 -8.46 -22.02 54.26
N ARG A 127 -9.44 -21.84 53.37
CA ARG A 127 -9.37 -22.35 51.98
C ARG A 127 -9.06 -21.24 51.01
N PRO A 128 -8.40 -21.53 49.88
CA PRO A 128 -8.32 -20.58 48.76
C PRO A 128 -9.71 -20.20 48.29
N HIS A 129 -9.91 -18.94 47.96
CA HIS A 129 -11.15 -18.44 47.45
C HIS A 129 -11.02 -18.17 45.92
N VAL A 130 -12.05 -18.49 45.19
CA VAL A 130 -12.07 -18.32 43.73
C VAL A 130 -13.07 -17.24 43.37
N PHE A 131 -12.63 -16.24 42.62
CA PHE A 131 -13.50 -15.12 42.19
C PHE A 131 -13.52 -14.95 40.70
N TYR A 132 -14.63 -14.47 40.21
CA TYR A 132 -14.76 -13.91 38.88
C TYR A 132 -14.79 -12.39 38.99
N GLU A 133 -13.92 -11.70 38.29
CA GLU A 133 -13.86 -10.24 38.20
C GLU A 133 -13.86 -9.82 36.75
N ALA A 134 -14.82 -9.02 36.35
CA ALA A 134 -15.01 -8.61 34.95
C ALA A 134 -13.78 -7.94 34.35
N ARG A 135 -13.06 -7.12 35.15
CA ARG A 135 -11.83 -6.44 34.69
C ARG A 135 -10.71 -7.44 34.42
N ALA A 136 -10.48 -8.36 35.30
CA ALA A 136 -9.46 -9.40 35.15
C ALA A 136 -9.79 -10.31 33.95
N ALA A 137 -11.05 -10.70 33.81
CA ALA A 137 -11.55 -11.50 32.71
C ALA A 137 -11.35 -10.79 31.35
N GLN A 138 -11.61 -9.47 31.29
CA GLN A 138 -11.36 -8.69 30.08
C GLN A 138 -9.88 -8.64 29.74
N LEU A 139 -9.02 -8.32 30.70
CA LEU A 139 -7.56 -8.27 30.47
C LEU A 139 -7.01 -9.63 30.03
N CYS A 140 -7.48 -10.73 30.60
CA CYS A 140 -7.11 -12.07 30.18
C CYS A 140 -7.57 -12.35 28.75
N ALA A 141 -8.81 -12.04 28.39
CA ALA A 141 -9.35 -12.22 27.05
C ALA A 141 -8.60 -11.37 26.01
N ASP A 142 -8.25 -10.13 26.37
CA ASP A 142 -7.46 -9.23 25.51
C ASP A 142 -6.03 -9.76 25.34
N SER A 143 -5.40 -10.28 26.41
CA SER A 143 -4.05 -10.86 26.31
C SER A 143 -4.01 -12.11 25.42
N VAL A 144 -5.02 -12.98 25.54
CA VAL A 144 -5.19 -14.14 24.65
C VAL A 144 -5.39 -13.70 23.20
N LEU A 145 -6.18 -12.66 22.97
CA LEU A 145 -6.39 -12.11 21.63
C LEU A 145 -5.11 -11.53 21.03
N VAL A 146 -4.33 -10.82 21.85
CA VAL A 146 -3.04 -10.27 21.43
C VAL A 146 -2.03 -11.39 21.16
N SER A 147 -1.93 -12.37 22.06
CA SER A 147 -0.99 -13.49 21.90
C SER A 147 -1.34 -14.39 20.70
N SER A 148 -2.64 -14.64 20.46
CA SER A 148 -3.09 -15.43 19.30
C SER A 148 -2.86 -14.72 17.96
N ARG A 149 -2.64 -13.40 17.96
CA ARG A 149 -2.31 -12.59 16.77
C ARG A 149 -0.81 -12.34 16.61
N ARG A 150 0.01 -12.78 17.57
CA ARG A 150 1.47 -12.72 17.47
C ARG A 150 1.95 -13.92 16.66
N GLY A 151 2.93 -13.63 15.80
CA GLY A 151 3.54 -14.67 14.96
C GLY A 151 2.93 -14.71 13.54
N ILE A 152 3.42 -15.66 12.78
CA ILE A 152 3.03 -15.93 11.40
C ILE A 152 2.05 -17.10 11.43
N ASP A 153 0.85 -16.87 10.88
CA ASP A 153 -0.19 -17.90 10.73
C ASP A 153 0.07 -18.69 9.43
N ALA A 154 1.13 -19.49 9.47
CA ALA A 154 1.53 -20.42 8.41
C ALA A 154 2.41 -21.52 9.00
N ASP A 155 2.54 -22.65 8.33
CA ASP A 155 3.56 -23.63 8.66
C ASP A 155 4.97 -23.04 8.46
N GLU A 156 5.94 -23.58 9.16
CA GLU A 156 7.30 -23.02 9.19
C GLU A 156 7.96 -22.93 7.80
N PRO A 157 7.85 -23.93 6.89
CA PRO A 157 8.39 -23.80 5.53
C PRO A 157 7.72 -22.72 4.68
N ALA A 158 6.37 -22.60 4.73
CA ALA A 158 5.67 -21.58 3.99
C ALA A 158 5.94 -20.17 4.54
N ALA A 159 6.10 -20.04 5.85
CA ALA A 159 6.50 -18.78 6.49
C ALA A 159 7.90 -18.36 6.04
N ALA A 160 8.85 -19.28 6.04
CA ALA A 160 10.24 -19.03 5.61
C ALA A 160 10.30 -18.60 4.13
N ALA A 161 9.61 -19.32 3.24
CA ALA A 161 9.55 -18.97 1.81
C ALA A 161 8.97 -17.56 1.56
N ARG A 162 7.90 -17.19 2.30
CA ARG A 162 7.31 -15.84 2.21
C ARG A 162 8.26 -14.77 2.73
N LEU A 163 8.97 -15.02 3.82
CA LEU A 163 9.94 -14.08 4.38
C LEU A 163 11.13 -13.87 3.43
N GLU A 164 11.65 -14.94 2.82
CA GLU A 164 12.69 -14.87 1.81
C GLU A 164 12.24 -14.07 0.58
N ALA A 165 11.04 -14.32 0.06
CA ALA A 165 10.47 -13.56 -1.05
C ALA A 165 10.30 -12.07 -0.71
N ILE A 166 9.86 -11.72 0.50
CA ILE A 166 9.75 -10.32 0.95
C ILE A 166 11.14 -9.69 1.00
N ARG A 167 12.13 -10.38 1.58
CA ARG A 167 13.50 -9.89 1.70
C ARG A 167 14.13 -9.64 0.33
N ASP A 168 13.96 -10.56 -0.62
CA ASP A 168 14.45 -10.38 -1.98
C ASP A 168 13.81 -9.15 -2.64
N CYS A 169 12.51 -9.00 -2.53
CA CYS A 169 11.79 -7.82 -3.02
C CYS A 169 12.27 -6.51 -2.38
N LEU A 170 12.52 -6.50 -1.06
CA LEU A 170 13.08 -5.33 -0.36
C LEU A 170 14.46 -4.95 -0.88
N ARG A 171 15.35 -5.94 -1.11
CA ARG A 171 16.69 -5.72 -1.69
C ARG A 171 16.63 -5.08 -3.06
N ARG A 172 15.64 -5.45 -3.88
CA ARG A 172 15.38 -4.85 -5.19
C ARG A 172 14.61 -3.53 -5.12
N GLY A 173 14.29 -3.07 -3.92
CA GLY A 173 13.61 -1.81 -3.64
C GLY A 173 12.13 -1.79 -4.02
N LEU A 174 11.40 -2.92 -4.05
CA LEU A 174 9.95 -2.95 -4.28
C LEU A 174 9.18 -2.50 -3.03
N SER A 175 7.99 -1.93 -3.24
CA SER A 175 7.08 -1.61 -2.15
C SER A 175 6.19 -2.82 -1.80
N PRO A 176 5.66 -2.91 -0.56
CA PRO A 176 4.71 -3.97 -0.19
C PRO A 176 3.49 -4.10 -1.10
N GLU A 177 3.04 -3.00 -1.71
CA GLU A 177 1.96 -3.02 -2.69
C GLU A 177 2.35 -3.78 -3.97
N GLN A 178 3.61 -3.61 -4.41
CA GLN A 178 4.15 -4.29 -5.60
C GLN A 178 4.50 -5.76 -5.33
N MET A 179 4.85 -6.08 -4.09
CA MET A 179 5.15 -7.46 -3.67
C MET A 179 3.91 -8.35 -3.64
N ALA A 180 2.74 -7.77 -3.36
CA ALA A 180 1.52 -8.54 -3.11
C ALA A 180 0.99 -9.23 -4.37
N ALA A 181 0.71 -10.54 -4.28
CA ALA A 181 0.22 -11.36 -5.39
C ALA A 181 -1.06 -10.81 -6.03
N ARG A 182 -1.96 -10.20 -5.25
CA ARG A 182 -3.18 -9.55 -5.78
C ARG A 182 -2.90 -8.41 -6.76
N ASN A 183 -1.68 -7.86 -6.77
CA ASN A 183 -1.21 -6.80 -7.66
C ASN A 183 -0.18 -7.33 -8.67
N GLY A 184 -0.09 -8.66 -8.84
CA GLY A 184 0.87 -9.32 -9.73
C GLY A 184 2.25 -9.56 -9.11
N GLY A 185 2.43 -9.31 -7.82
CA GLY A 185 3.69 -9.54 -7.10
C GLY A 185 3.91 -11.01 -6.71
N PRO A 186 5.14 -11.36 -6.28
CA PRO A 186 5.52 -12.73 -5.98
C PRO A 186 5.10 -13.22 -4.58
N VAL A 187 4.55 -12.35 -3.72
CA VAL A 187 4.25 -12.65 -2.32
C VAL A 187 2.75 -12.84 -2.13
N ASP A 188 2.32 -14.05 -1.76
CA ASP A 188 0.92 -14.36 -1.46
C ASP A 188 0.53 -13.86 -0.06
N LEU A 189 0.60 -12.54 0.11
CA LEU A 189 0.18 -11.82 1.31
C LEU A 189 -0.43 -10.48 0.93
N SER A 190 -1.29 -9.95 1.81
CA SER A 190 -1.76 -8.57 1.65
C SER A 190 -0.65 -7.56 1.95
N PRO A 191 -0.62 -6.37 1.32
CA PRO A 191 0.35 -5.32 1.65
C PRO A 191 0.37 -4.98 3.14
N SER A 192 -0.79 -4.93 3.80
CA SER A 192 -0.90 -4.67 5.23
C SER A 192 -0.20 -5.74 6.08
N THR A 193 -0.25 -7.00 5.65
CA THR A 193 0.46 -8.10 6.31
C THR A 193 1.96 -7.96 6.12
N ILE A 194 2.42 -7.62 4.91
CA ILE A 194 3.85 -7.39 4.63
C ILE A 194 4.39 -6.25 5.49
N TYR A 195 3.69 -5.09 5.54
CA TYR A 195 4.08 -3.98 6.43
C TYR A 195 4.16 -4.40 7.89
N ARG A 196 3.21 -5.20 8.37
CA ARG A 196 3.21 -5.71 9.73
C ARG A 196 4.39 -6.62 10.01
N TRP A 197 4.76 -7.51 9.08
CA TRP A 197 5.88 -8.43 9.23
C TRP A 197 7.23 -7.69 9.25
N VAL A 198 7.43 -6.74 8.36
CA VAL A 198 8.62 -5.87 8.35
C VAL A 198 8.69 -5.04 9.64
N SER A 199 7.57 -4.45 10.08
CA SER A 199 7.52 -3.67 11.32
C SER A 199 7.74 -4.50 12.58
N ALA A 200 7.40 -5.80 12.55
CA ALA A 200 7.64 -6.73 13.64
C ALA A 200 9.09 -7.24 13.69
N GLY A 201 9.90 -6.94 12.68
CA GLY A 201 11.30 -7.35 12.63
C GLY A 201 11.52 -8.82 12.29
N TYR A 202 10.53 -9.49 11.67
CA TYR A 202 10.71 -10.88 11.26
C TYR A 202 11.89 -11.02 10.32
N ASP A 203 12.68 -12.05 10.52
CA ASP A 203 13.89 -12.35 9.76
C ASP A 203 14.91 -11.19 9.72
N GLY A 204 14.93 -10.35 10.77
CA GLY A 204 15.82 -9.19 10.89
C GLY A 204 15.47 -8.00 9.99
N MET A 205 14.35 -8.03 9.26
CA MET A 205 13.91 -6.92 8.43
C MET A 205 13.56 -5.70 9.28
N THR A 206 13.80 -4.51 8.74
CA THR A 206 13.52 -3.24 9.42
C THR A 206 12.71 -2.28 8.57
N ASN A 207 12.03 -1.34 9.24
CA ASN A 207 11.31 -0.28 8.55
C ASN A 207 12.20 0.63 7.70
N MET A 208 13.51 0.62 7.91
CA MET A 208 14.49 1.40 7.14
C MET A 208 14.62 0.87 5.70
N GLU A 209 14.34 -0.41 5.47
CA GLU A 209 14.34 -1.04 4.16
C GLU A 209 13.10 -0.66 3.32
N LEU A 210 12.08 -0.10 3.97
CA LEU A 210 10.88 0.38 3.29
C LEU A 210 11.12 1.78 2.71
N ARG A 211 11.00 1.91 1.39
CA ARG A 211 11.31 3.13 0.61
C ARG A 211 10.75 4.44 1.13
N ARG A 212 9.55 4.46 1.72
CA ARG A 212 8.79 5.69 2.02
C ARG A 212 8.40 5.85 3.48
N LYS A 213 8.86 4.99 4.36
CA LYS A 213 8.47 5.07 5.76
C LYS A 213 9.25 6.12 6.55
N VAL A 214 10.43 6.50 6.07
CA VAL A 214 11.22 7.60 6.64
C VAL A 214 11.07 8.83 5.75
N GLY A 215 10.22 9.76 6.17
CA GLY A 215 10.01 11.02 5.44
C GLY A 215 11.17 12.00 5.66
N TYR A 216 11.73 12.51 4.57
CA TYR A 216 12.72 13.59 4.62
C TYR A 216 12.03 14.94 4.76
N ARG A 217 12.47 15.78 5.71
CA ARG A 217 11.94 17.13 5.89
C ARG A 217 12.61 18.08 4.90
N PRO A 218 11.87 18.71 3.97
CA PRO A 218 12.48 19.63 2.98
C PRO A 218 13.16 20.80 3.65
N ARG A 219 14.39 21.15 3.20
CA ARG A 219 15.05 22.40 3.61
C ARG A 219 14.36 23.60 2.96
N LYS A 220 14.26 24.74 3.68
CA LYS A 220 13.80 26.00 3.10
C LYS A 220 14.73 26.39 1.95
N ARG A 221 14.17 26.64 0.76
CA ARG A 221 14.91 27.10 -0.41
C ARG A 221 15.34 28.56 -0.23
N ALA A 222 16.56 28.89 -0.65
CA ALA A 222 17.06 30.26 -0.77
C ALA A 222 16.28 31.03 -1.85
N ALA A 223 16.22 32.37 -1.73
CA ALA A 223 15.58 33.22 -2.72
C ALA A 223 16.27 33.09 -4.08
N GLY A 224 15.51 32.73 -5.10
CA GLY A 224 16.03 32.49 -6.46
C GLY A 224 16.14 33.76 -7.32
N ARG A 225 16.85 33.62 -8.44
CA ARG A 225 16.98 34.63 -9.49
C ARG A 225 15.64 35.06 -10.06
N ALA A 226 15.59 36.26 -10.67
CA ALA A 226 14.41 36.78 -11.37
C ALA A 226 13.97 35.79 -12.45
N ALA A 227 12.65 35.49 -12.51
CA ALA A 227 12.10 34.59 -13.53
C ALA A 227 12.09 35.27 -14.91
N THR A 228 12.37 34.51 -15.95
CA THR A 228 12.19 34.93 -17.35
C THR A 228 10.72 35.19 -17.60
N ARG A 229 10.39 36.27 -18.31
CA ARG A 229 9.02 36.60 -18.71
C ARG A 229 8.75 35.96 -20.06
N HIS A 230 7.81 35.04 -20.12
CA HIS A 230 7.29 34.43 -21.34
C HIS A 230 6.07 35.17 -21.87
N SER A 231 5.68 34.90 -23.11
CA SER A 231 4.50 35.53 -23.72
C SER A 231 3.21 35.12 -22.96
N ALA A 232 2.26 36.04 -22.86
CA ALA A 232 1.01 35.81 -22.12
C ALA A 232 0.22 34.57 -22.62
N ARG A 233 0.33 34.26 -23.93
CA ARG A 233 -0.31 33.08 -24.54
C ARG A 233 0.23 31.74 -24.02
N ARG A 234 1.43 31.74 -23.40
CA ARG A 234 2.11 30.56 -22.87
C ARG A 234 2.02 30.47 -21.33
N SER A 235 1.19 31.30 -20.73
CA SER A 235 1.03 31.31 -19.27
C SER A 235 0.34 30.05 -18.75
N HIS A 236 0.54 29.75 -17.47
CA HIS A 236 -0.18 28.65 -16.81
C HIS A 236 -1.70 28.86 -16.83
N ALA A 237 -2.17 30.11 -16.77
CA ALA A 237 -3.60 30.41 -16.92
C ALA A 237 -4.14 30.00 -18.30
N THR A 238 -3.36 30.24 -19.37
CA THR A 238 -3.72 29.79 -20.73
C THR A 238 -3.68 28.26 -20.86
N PHE A 239 -2.72 27.60 -20.18
CA PHE A 239 -2.69 26.14 -20.09
C PHE A 239 -3.99 25.59 -19.44
N LEU A 240 -4.41 26.15 -18.33
CA LEU A 240 -5.67 25.74 -17.66
C LEU A 240 -6.90 25.99 -18.52
N ALA A 241 -6.87 27.02 -19.37
CA ALA A 241 -7.96 27.32 -20.31
C ALA A 241 -8.13 26.27 -21.42
N LEU A 242 -7.17 25.34 -21.62
CA LEU A 242 -7.32 24.19 -22.53
C LEU A 242 -8.40 23.20 -22.06
N GLY A 243 -8.83 23.28 -20.79
CA GLY A 243 -9.76 22.36 -20.16
C GLY A 243 -9.07 21.21 -19.43
N GLU A 244 -9.83 20.53 -18.56
CA GLU A 244 -9.32 19.53 -17.63
C GLU A 244 -8.69 18.33 -18.36
N ASP A 245 -9.36 17.82 -19.40
CA ASP A 245 -8.89 16.66 -20.17
C ASP A 245 -7.55 16.95 -20.89
N ALA A 246 -7.43 18.11 -21.52
CA ALA A 246 -6.20 18.51 -22.22
C ALA A 246 -5.04 18.74 -21.23
N CYS A 247 -5.32 19.36 -20.09
CA CYS A 247 -4.34 19.50 -19.02
C CYS A 247 -3.91 18.16 -18.42
N ALA A 248 -4.84 17.22 -18.27
CA ALA A 248 -4.54 15.87 -17.78
C ALA A 248 -3.71 15.06 -18.78
N ALA A 249 -3.92 15.29 -20.09
CA ALA A 249 -3.19 14.62 -21.19
C ALA A 249 -1.82 15.26 -21.52
N ALA A 250 -1.44 16.32 -20.84
CA ALA A 250 -0.21 17.06 -21.13
C ALA A 250 1.07 16.29 -20.75
N TRP A 251 2.16 16.73 -21.35
CA TRP A 251 3.52 16.38 -20.93
C TRP A 251 4.03 17.42 -19.93
N GLU A 252 4.90 16.98 -19.02
CA GLU A 252 5.70 17.87 -18.19
C GLU A 252 7.17 17.73 -18.60
N MET A 253 7.84 18.86 -18.74
CA MET A 253 9.27 18.93 -19.09
C MET A 253 10.04 19.61 -17.96
N ASP A 254 11.16 19.01 -17.55
CA ASP A 254 12.01 19.49 -16.47
C ASP A 254 13.45 19.00 -16.63
N THR A 255 14.37 19.50 -15.79
CA THR A 255 15.75 19.02 -15.78
C THR A 255 16.09 18.36 -14.44
N VAL A 256 16.92 17.32 -14.48
CA VAL A 256 17.47 16.65 -13.29
C VAL A 256 18.99 16.84 -13.29
N GLU A 257 19.50 17.56 -12.30
CA GLU A 257 20.93 17.85 -12.13
C GLU A 257 21.63 16.71 -11.37
N GLY A 258 22.84 16.34 -11.77
CA GLY A 258 23.72 15.39 -11.10
C GLY A 258 24.41 15.93 -9.85
N ALA A 259 25.69 15.65 -9.70
CA ALA A 259 26.56 16.23 -8.70
C ALA A 259 26.75 17.74 -8.97
N ARG A 260 27.26 18.46 -7.99
CA ARG A 260 27.47 19.93 -8.14
C ARG A 260 28.54 20.25 -9.19
N GLU A 261 29.46 19.33 -9.35
CA GLU A 261 30.61 19.42 -10.24
C GLU A 261 30.31 18.98 -11.68
N ASP A 262 29.12 18.40 -11.94
CA ASP A 262 28.69 17.99 -13.26
C ASP A 262 28.27 19.21 -14.10
N SER A 263 28.71 19.25 -15.36
CA SER A 263 28.12 20.11 -16.39
C SER A 263 26.88 19.48 -16.99
N ALA A 264 26.89 18.15 -17.14
CA ALA A 264 25.79 17.38 -17.68
C ALA A 264 24.59 17.34 -16.75
N CYS A 265 23.41 17.31 -17.36
CA CYS A 265 22.14 17.07 -16.69
C CYS A 265 21.22 16.22 -17.56
N LEU A 266 20.06 15.86 -17.05
CA LEU A 266 19.06 15.10 -17.81
C LEU A 266 17.84 15.99 -18.08
N LEU A 267 17.43 16.09 -19.36
CA LEU A 267 16.11 16.57 -19.72
C LEU A 267 15.11 15.44 -19.47
N THR A 268 14.08 15.69 -18.70
CA THR A 268 13.04 14.73 -18.43
C THR A 268 11.74 15.13 -19.10
N LEU A 269 11.13 14.19 -19.80
CA LEU A 269 9.82 14.32 -20.44
C LEU A 269 8.88 13.32 -19.78
N LEU A 270 7.87 13.83 -19.08
CA LEU A 270 6.88 13.02 -18.39
C LEU A 270 5.51 13.12 -19.07
N HIS A 271 4.99 12.00 -19.55
CA HIS A 271 3.61 11.88 -20.02
C HIS A 271 2.67 11.67 -18.85
N ARG A 272 1.85 12.68 -18.52
CA ARG A 272 0.96 12.65 -17.33
C ARG A 272 0.04 11.43 -17.26
N PRO A 273 -0.67 11.04 -18.35
CA PRO A 273 -1.63 9.93 -18.28
C PRO A 273 -0.97 8.58 -17.99
N SER A 274 0.07 8.22 -18.74
CA SER A 274 0.77 6.93 -18.59
C SER A 274 1.82 6.92 -17.50
N ARG A 275 2.19 8.10 -16.95
CA ARG A 275 3.34 8.23 -16.04
C ARG A 275 4.68 7.80 -16.64
N LEU A 276 4.73 7.61 -17.97
CA LEU A 276 5.97 7.33 -18.66
C LEU A 276 6.92 8.52 -18.51
N GLN A 277 8.19 8.22 -18.26
CA GLN A 277 9.24 9.21 -18.19
C GLN A 277 10.38 8.83 -19.13
N LEU A 278 10.79 9.77 -19.98
CA LEU A 278 12.05 9.71 -20.70
C LEU A 278 13.07 10.60 -20.00
N ALA A 279 14.31 10.20 -20.01
CA ALA A 279 15.44 11.00 -19.54
C ALA A 279 16.49 11.07 -20.65
N LEU A 280 16.71 12.27 -21.17
CA LEU A 280 17.61 12.54 -22.28
C LEU A 280 18.87 13.23 -21.74
N PRO A 281 20.08 12.80 -22.13
CA PRO A 281 21.30 13.44 -21.66
C PRO A 281 21.45 14.82 -22.28
N LEU A 282 21.81 15.79 -21.47
CA LEU A 282 22.27 17.12 -21.91
C LEU A 282 23.72 17.31 -21.49
N GLU A 283 24.60 17.70 -22.37
CA GLU A 283 26.01 18.01 -22.04
C GLU A 283 26.10 19.20 -21.07
N GLU A 284 25.22 20.18 -21.28
CA GLU A 284 25.11 21.37 -20.45
C GLU A 284 23.63 21.76 -20.22
N LYS A 285 23.35 22.42 -19.12
CA LYS A 285 22.03 22.96 -18.82
C LYS A 285 21.77 24.26 -19.59
N THR A 286 21.63 24.19 -20.91
CA THR A 286 21.42 25.32 -21.81
C THR A 286 20.21 25.14 -22.70
N ALA A 287 19.67 26.24 -23.24
CA ALA A 287 18.58 26.21 -24.20
C ALA A 287 18.93 25.50 -25.50
N ALA A 288 20.18 25.62 -25.93
CA ALA A 288 20.67 24.92 -27.14
C ALA A 288 20.63 23.40 -26.95
N CYS A 289 21.17 22.88 -25.83
CA CYS A 289 21.14 21.43 -25.56
C CYS A 289 19.73 20.89 -25.42
N VAL A 290 18.78 21.67 -24.86
CA VAL A 290 17.35 21.29 -24.81
C VAL A 290 16.77 21.23 -26.22
N ALA A 291 17.06 22.18 -27.07
CA ALA A 291 16.61 22.18 -28.49
C ALA A 291 17.18 20.96 -29.24
N ASP A 292 18.46 20.66 -29.11
CA ASP A 292 19.12 19.49 -29.75
C ASP A 292 18.47 18.17 -29.29
N ALA A 293 18.17 18.02 -27.99
CA ALA A 293 17.50 16.84 -27.45
C ALA A 293 16.08 16.69 -28.03
N LEU A 294 15.31 17.79 -28.12
CA LEU A 294 13.97 17.78 -28.70
C LEU A 294 13.98 17.55 -30.21
N GLU A 295 15.03 18.01 -30.93
CA GLU A 295 15.22 17.71 -32.35
C GLU A 295 15.43 16.20 -32.54
N GLY A 296 16.21 15.54 -31.68
CA GLY A 296 16.32 14.08 -31.65
C GLY A 296 14.98 13.38 -31.51
N VAL A 297 14.15 13.83 -30.59
CA VAL A 297 12.78 13.32 -30.41
C VAL A 297 11.93 13.51 -31.67
N ARG A 298 12.00 14.70 -32.27
CA ARG A 298 11.30 15.01 -33.53
C ARG A 298 11.79 14.19 -34.72
N ALA A 299 13.07 13.92 -34.80
CA ALA A 299 13.63 13.06 -35.83
C ALA A 299 13.09 11.62 -35.77
N ILE A 300 12.87 11.10 -34.55
CA ILE A 300 12.29 9.76 -34.33
C ILE A 300 10.81 9.73 -34.75
N LEU A 301 10.00 10.69 -34.29
CA LEU A 301 8.56 10.71 -34.50
C LEU A 301 8.12 11.25 -35.86
N GLY A 302 8.97 12.03 -36.53
CA GLY A 302 8.56 12.88 -37.62
C GLY A 302 7.68 14.05 -37.20
N ALA A 303 7.34 14.95 -38.11
CA ALA A 303 6.55 16.13 -37.80
C ALA A 303 5.13 15.78 -37.29
N ASP A 304 4.47 14.86 -37.98
CA ASP A 304 3.09 14.49 -37.64
C ASP A 304 3.01 13.67 -36.32
N GLY A 305 3.95 12.74 -36.09
CA GLY A 305 4.05 12.00 -34.82
C GLY A 305 4.29 12.94 -33.65
N THR A 306 5.21 13.89 -33.79
CA THR A 306 5.47 14.92 -32.77
C THR A 306 4.20 15.69 -32.43
N ARG A 307 3.41 16.09 -33.41
CA ARG A 307 2.15 16.82 -33.21
C ARG A 307 1.08 15.98 -32.52
N ARG A 308 1.03 14.67 -32.79
CA ARG A 308 0.11 13.73 -32.11
C ARG A 308 0.49 13.53 -30.66
N VAL A 309 1.78 13.36 -30.38
CA VAL A 309 2.33 13.02 -29.07
C VAL A 309 2.37 14.23 -28.13
N PHE A 310 2.92 15.36 -28.59
CA PHE A 310 3.11 16.57 -27.76
C PHE A 310 2.02 17.62 -27.99
N ARG A 311 0.80 17.31 -27.58
CA ARG A 311 -0.35 18.25 -27.74
C ARG A 311 -0.24 19.45 -26.81
N ALA A 312 0.26 19.27 -25.61
CA ALA A 312 0.55 20.32 -24.65
C ALA A 312 1.75 19.90 -23.79
N VAL A 313 2.68 20.82 -23.60
CA VAL A 313 3.89 20.62 -22.79
C VAL A 313 3.98 21.74 -21.77
N LEU A 314 4.07 21.40 -20.48
CA LEU A 314 4.22 22.34 -19.40
C LEU A 314 5.64 22.26 -18.84
N THR A 315 6.32 23.40 -18.73
CA THR A 315 7.66 23.51 -18.17
C THR A 315 7.76 24.62 -17.12
N ASP A 316 8.90 24.74 -16.44
CA ASP A 316 9.15 25.88 -15.55
C ASP A 316 9.84 27.03 -16.30
N ASN A 317 10.22 28.08 -15.52
CA ASN A 317 10.90 29.25 -16.06
C ASN A 317 12.44 29.11 -15.95
N GLY A 318 12.98 27.91 -16.11
CA GLY A 318 14.41 27.69 -16.15
C GLY A 318 15.08 28.38 -17.34
N ALA A 319 16.35 28.80 -17.20
CA ALA A 319 17.10 29.43 -18.29
C ALA A 319 17.25 28.48 -19.49
N GLU A 320 17.28 27.20 -19.26
CA GLU A 320 17.33 26.14 -20.26
C GLU A 320 16.05 26.04 -21.12
N PHE A 321 14.96 26.63 -20.68
CA PHE A 321 13.69 26.69 -21.41
C PHE A 321 13.38 28.10 -21.95
N SER A 322 14.39 28.98 -22.01
CA SER A 322 14.19 30.38 -22.40
C SER A 322 13.96 30.59 -23.89
N ASP A 323 14.41 29.67 -24.75
CA ASP A 323 14.13 29.75 -26.19
C ASP A 323 12.77 29.15 -26.52
N GLU A 324 11.71 29.91 -26.18
CA GLU A 324 10.33 29.48 -26.44
C GLU A 324 10.01 29.27 -27.91
N GLY A 325 10.69 29.99 -28.80
CA GLY A 325 10.47 29.88 -30.25
C GLY A 325 10.99 28.57 -30.81
N ALA A 326 12.25 28.22 -30.50
CA ALA A 326 12.85 26.97 -30.93
C ALA A 326 12.10 25.76 -30.34
N ILE A 327 11.86 25.74 -29.06
CA ILE A 327 11.14 24.64 -28.40
C ILE A 327 9.74 24.45 -28.99
N ALA A 328 8.97 25.52 -29.19
CA ALA A 328 7.62 25.47 -29.75
C ALA A 328 7.62 24.91 -31.20
N ALA A 329 8.58 25.33 -32.02
CA ALA A 329 8.73 24.84 -33.38
C ALA A 329 9.06 23.33 -33.39
N LEU A 330 9.94 22.88 -32.49
CA LEU A 330 10.30 21.47 -32.33
C LEU A 330 9.16 20.61 -31.87
N LEU A 331 8.27 21.15 -31.02
CA LEU A 331 7.01 20.49 -30.58
C LEU A 331 5.94 20.49 -31.68
N GLY A 332 6.23 21.04 -32.86
CA GLY A 332 5.31 21.08 -34.00
C GLY A 332 4.18 22.09 -33.87
N GLU A 333 4.40 23.19 -33.14
CA GLU A 333 3.44 24.28 -32.98
C GLU A 333 3.22 24.98 -34.33
N GLY A 334 1.97 25.08 -34.76
CA GLY A 334 1.59 25.75 -36.01
C GLY A 334 1.12 27.18 -35.77
N PRO A 335 0.82 27.92 -36.86
CA PRO A 335 0.31 29.29 -36.78
C PRO A 335 -1.00 29.33 -35.96
N GLY A 336 -1.03 30.19 -34.92
CA GLY A 336 -2.20 30.34 -34.05
C GLY A 336 -2.34 29.25 -32.97
N GLU A 337 -1.55 28.21 -32.99
CA GLU A 337 -1.54 27.13 -32.02
C GLU A 337 -0.57 27.45 -30.87
N THR A 338 -0.85 26.96 -29.68
CA THR A 338 0.08 27.00 -28.53
C THR A 338 0.18 25.62 -27.91
N ARG A 339 1.38 25.05 -27.85
CA ARG A 339 1.65 23.73 -27.29
C ARG A 339 2.61 23.79 -26.10
N LEU A 340 3.47 24.82 -26.05
CA LEU A 340 4.42 25.05 -24.96
C LEU A 340 3.83 26.04 -23.96
N PHE A 341 3.81 25.64 -22.68
CA PHE A 341 3.29 26.46 -21.58
C PHE A 341 4.29 26.49 -20.41
N TYR A 342 4.28 27.56 -19.66
CA TYR A 342 5.16 27.79 -18.50
C TYR A 342 4.36 27.88 -17.21
N CYS A 343 4.88 27.27 -16.16
CA CYS A 343 4.39 27.45 -14.82
C CYS A 343 4.56 28.90 -14.36
N ASP A 344 3.74 29.33 -13.40
CA ASP A 344 3.95 30.61 -12.73
C ASP A 344 5.29 30.57 -11.97
N PRO A 345 5.99 31.71 -11.87
CA PRO A 345 7.24 31.78 -11.16
C PRO A 345 7.11 31.29 -9.71
N ARG A 346 8.01 30.40 -9.27
CA ARG A 346 8.06 29.79 -7.94
C ARG A 346 6.88 28.87 -7.57
N ARG A 347 6.09 28.44 -8.55
CA ARG A 347 4.96 27.53 -8.37
C ARG A 347 5.31 26.12 -8.87
N SER A 348 6.26 25.48 -8.18
CA SER A 348 6.65 24.09 -8.48
C SER A 348 5.50 23.08 -8.31
N ASP A 349 4.50 23.41 -7.50
CA ASP A 349 3.29 22.63 -7.30
C ASP A 349 2.49 22.41 -8.60
N GLN A 350 2.64 23.29 -9.60
CA GLN A 350 1.99 23.17 -10.91
C GLN A 350 2.57 22.05 -11.79
N LYS A 351 3.79 21.56 -11.48
CA LYS A 351 4.44 20.38 -12.09
C LYS A 351 4.54 19.18 -11.12
N GLY A 352 3.54 18.96 -10.31
CA GLY A 352 3.57 17.94 -9.27
C GLY A 352 3.67 16.49 -9.77
N ALA A 353 3.45 16.21 -11.04
CA ALA A 353 3.65 14.89 -11.61
C ALA A 353 5.14 14.64 -11.88
N CYS A 354 5.84 15.62 -12.45
CA CYS A 354 7.28 15.55 -12.70
C CYS A 354 8.09 15.45 -11.39
N GLU A 355 7.78 16.28 -10.40
CA GLU A 355 8.45 16.23 -9.09
C GLU A 355 8.33 14.85 -8.43
N ARG A 356 7.15 14.23 -8.51
CA ARG A 356 6.93 12.85 -8.00
C ARG A 356 7.72 11.82 -8.79
N ASN A 357 7.82 11.98 -10.09
CA ASN A 357 8.56 11.06 -10.96
C ASN A 357 10.08 11.23 -10.84
N HIS A 358 10.57 12.41 -10.54
CA HIS A 358 11.99 12.62 -10.22
C HIS A 358 12.44 11.77 -9.02
N VAL A 359 11.55 11.51 -8.06
CA VAL A 359 11.82 10.57 -6.97
C VAL A 359 12.15 9.17 -7.51
N GLU A 360 11.49 8.76 -8.59
CA GLU A 360 11.73 7.44 -9.19
C GLU A 360 13.11 7.36 -9.87
N ILE A 361 13.49 8.40 -10.64
CA ILE A 361 14.85 8.51 -11.20
C ILE A 361 15.89 8.50 -10.07
N ARG A 362 15.63 9.22 -8.98
CA ARG A 362 16.55 9.33 -7.85
C ARG A 362 16.75 8.04 -7.06
N LYS A 363 15.93 7.03 -7.29
CA LYS A 363 16.17 5.68 -6.76
C LYS A 363 17.39 5.04 -7.38
N LEU A 364 17.58 5.26 -8.69
CA LEU A 364 18.66 4.70 -9.48
C LEU A 364 19.86 5.65 -9.56
N LEU A 365 19.58 6.95 -9.63
CA LEU A 365 20.56 8.02 -9.77
C LEU A 365 20.47 9.00 -8.57
N PRO A 366 20.85 8.57 -7.34
CA PRO A 366 20.71 9.39 -6.14
C PRO A 366 21.64 10.60 -6.15
N LYS A 367 21.12 11.74 -5.67
CA LYS A 367 21.96 12.95 -5.51
C LYS A 367 22.85 12.81 -4.27
N GLY A 368 24.13 13.14 -4.40
CA GLY A 368 25.06 13.12 -3.28
C GLY A 368 25.74 11.77 -3.01
N SER A 369 25.59 10.79 -3.91
CA SER A 369 26.28 9.49 -3.85
C SER A 369 27.68 9.50 -4.50
N GLY A 370 28.13 10.65 -5.01
CA GLY A 370 29.35 10.75 -5.82
C GLY A 370 29.14 10.41 -7.30
N LEU A 371 27.95 9.96 -7.68
CA LEU A 371 27.61 9.58 -9.05
C LEU A 371 27.67 10.81 -9.98
N ARG A 372 28.42 10.68 -11.07
CA ARG A 372 28.69 11.74 -12.05
C ARG A 372 27.83 11.55 -13.30
N PHE A 373 27.00 12.56 -13.62
CA PHE A 373 26.19 12.54 -14.85
C PHE A 373 27.04 12.72 -16.11
N ASP A 374 28.18 13.38 -16.01
CA ASP A 374 29.15 13.49 -17.12
C ASP A 374 29.69 12.14 -17.63
N ARG A 375 29.53 11.07 -16.81
CA ARG A 375 29.96 9.71 -17.12
C ARG A 375 28.83 8.78 -17.58
N LEU A 376 27.58 9.25 -17.56
CA LEU A 376 26.44 8.43 -17.98
C LEU A 376 26.49 8.15 -19.47
N ALA A 377 26.48 6.87 -19.83
CA ALA A 377 26.32 6.44 -21.22
C ALA A 377 24.82 6.33 -21.58
N PRO A 378 24.47 6.40 -22.89
CA PRO A 378 23.09 6.16 -23.34
C PRO A 378 22.51 4.82 -22.84
N ALA A 379 23.32 3.76 -22.78
CA ALA A 379 22.93 2.45 -22.26
C ALA A 379 22.57 2.47 -20.78
N ASP A 380 23.21 3.31 -19.97
CA ASP A 380 22.88 3.47 -18.54
C ASP A 380 21.50 4.12 -18.36
N LEU A 381 21.18 5.10 -19.20
CA LEU A 381 19.88 5.78 -19.21
C LEU A 381 18.78 4.87 -19.75
N ALA A 382 19.06 4.11 -20.81
CA ALA A 382 18.13 3.11 -21.33
C ALA A 382 17.78 2.08 -20.27
N LEU A 383 18.76 1.54 -19.55
CA LEU A 383 18.58 0.61 -18.46
C LEU A 383 17.76 1.24 -17.32
N ALA A 384 18.15 2.45 -16.89
CA ALA A 384 17.45 3.14 -15.82
C ALA A 384 15.97 3.41 -16.17
N MET A 385 15.72 3.89 -17.40
CA MET A 385 14.36 4.18 -17.85
C MET A 385 13.54 2.91 -18.08
N SER A 386 14.15 1.80 -18.51
CA SER A 386 13.49 0.50 -18.59
C SER A 386 12.94 0.07 -17.21
N HIS A 387 13.75 0.14 -16.18
CA HIS A 387 13.32 -0.22 -14.81
C HIS A 387 12.30 0.77 -14.23
N VAL A 388 12.49 2.09 -14.38
CA VAL A 388 11.54 3.12 -13.91
C VAL A 388 10.18 2.98 -14.59
N ASN A 389 10.15 2.72 -15.89
CA ASN A 389 8.92 2.62 -16.68
C ASN A 389 8.27 1.22 -16.62
N SER A 390 8.96 0.23 -16.09
CA SER A 390 8.42 -1.11 -15.82
C SER A 390 7.92 -1.28 -14.37
N GLU A 391 8.07 -0.25 -13.52
CA GLU A 391 7.55 -0.30 -12.15
C GLU A 391 6.02 -0.19 -12.14
N PRO A 392 5.27 -1.21 -11.63
CA PRO A 392 3.81 -1.14 -11.55
C PRO A 392 3.33 0.03 -10.70
N ARG A 393 2.39 0.82 -11.21
CA ARG A 393 1.86 2.01 -10.54
C ARG A 393 0.42 1.81 -10.07
N GLY A 394 0.14 2.04 -8.80
CA GLY A 394 -1.22 1.96 -8.27
C GLY A 394 -2.22 2.88 -8.99
N ALA A 395 -1.78 4.08 -9.42
CA ALA A 395 -2.59 5.00 -10.21
C ALA A 395 -2.96 4.48 -11.62
N LEU A 396 -2.25 3.46 -12.11
CA LEU A 396 -2.50 2.78 -13.39
C LEU A 396 -3.13 1.39 -13.19
N GLY A 397 -3.75 1.13 -12.04
CA GLY A 397 -4.29 -0.19 -11.71
C GLY A 397 -3.20 -1.28 -11.67
N PHE A 398 -2.01 -0.93 -11.26
CA PHE A 398 -0.80 -1.78 -11.26
C PHE A 398 -0.30 -2.19 -12.65
N SER A 399 -0.75 -1.52 -13.72
CA SER A 399 -0.05 -1.53 -14.99
C SER A 399 1.25 -0.74 -14.91
N THR A 400 2.16 -0.99 -15.87
CA THR A 400 3.42 -0.24 -15.97
C THR A 400 3.27 1.00 -16.84
N PRO A 401 4.06 2.07 -16.59
CA PRO A 401 4.10 3.25 -17.45
C PRO A 401 4.34 2.94 -18.93
N ALA A 402 5.27 2.04 -19.24
CA ALA A 402 5.58 1.66 -20.62
C ALA A 402 4.40 1.00 -21.33
N ARG A 403 3.72 0.06 -20.66
CA ARG A 403 2.50 -0.59 -21.20
C ARG A 403 1.37 0.39 -21.41
N ALA A 404 1.11 1.27 -20.41
CA ALA A 404 0.08 2.30 -20.52
C ALA A 404 0.38 3.26 -21.67
N PHE A 405 1.64 3.65 -21.87
CA PHE A 405 2.06 4.54 -22.93
C PHE A 405 1.87 3.91 -24.31
N ARG A 406 2.30 2.65 -24.51
CA ARG A 406 2.06 1.90 -25.75
C ARG A 406 0.57 1.75 -26.05
N ALA A 407 -0.25 1.48 -25.04
CA ALA A 407 -1.70 1.37 -25.22
C ALA A 407 -2.36 2.68 -25.65
N MET A 408 -1.81 3.83 -25.24
CA MET A 408 -2.38 5.16 -25.54
C MET A 408 -1.89 5.72 -26.89
N LEU A 409 -0.64 5.49 -27.26
CA LEU A 409 0.01 6.16 -28.41
C LEU A 409 0.50 5.19 -29.50
N GLY A 410 0.30 3.88 -29.34
CA GLY A 410 0.56 2.87 -30.36
C GLY A 410 1.97 2.93 -30.95
N GLU A 411 2.07 3.09 -32.27
CA GLU A 411 3.33 3.11 -33.00
C GLU A 411 4.25 4.28 -32.62
N ASP A 412 3.71 5.46 -32.31
CA ASP A 412 4.50 6.60 -31.84
C ASP A 412 5.18 6.28 -30.50
N ALA A 413 4.50 5.56 -29.61
CA ALA A 413 5.08 5.10 -28.35
C ALA A 413 6.19 4.06 -28.57
N ALA A 414 5.96 3.08 -29.47
CA ALA A 414 6.96 2.07 -29.80
C ALA A 414 8.22 2.72 -30.38
N ALA A 415 8.07 3.63 -31.35
CA ALA A 415 9.19 4.34 -31.96
C ALA A 415 10.06 5.08 -30.93
N LEU A 416 9.45 5.78 -29.96
CA LEU A 416 10.18 6.48 -28.89
C LEU A 416 10.90 5.51 -27.95
N LEU A 417 10.20 4.47 -27.48
CA LEU A 417 10.77 3.53 -26.53
C LEU A 417 11.93 2.75 -27.15
N ASP A 418 11.76 2.28 -28.37
CA ASP A 418 12.79 1.53 -29.11
C ASP A 418 14.03 2.41 -29.40
N ALA A 419 13.83 3.66 -29.84
CA ALA A 419 14.93 4.57 -30.14
C ALA A 419 15.75 4.93 -28.89
N TYR A 420 15.13 5.01 -27.71
CA TYR A 420 15.83 5.26 -26.44
C TYR A 420 16.18 3.98 -25.68
N GLY A 421 16.01 2.80 -26.28
CA GLY A 421 16.36 1.52 -25.69
C GLY A 421 15.56 1.19 -24.42
N VAL A 422 14.32 1.68 -24.31
CA VAL A 422 13.47 1.44 -23.13
C VAL A 422 12.70 0.14 -23.31
N GLU A 423 13.09 -0.88 -22.59
CA GLU A 423 12.55 -2.23 -22.64
C GLU A 423 11.57 -2.51 -21.49
N ASP A 424 10.67 -3.48 -21.69
CA ASP A 424 9.82 -3.98 -20.63
C ASP A 424 10.60 -4.96 -19.74
N VAL A 425 10.78 -4.59 -18.47
CA VAL A 425 11.42 -5.44 -17.46
C VAL A 425 10.33 -6.19 -16.69
N ALA A 426 10.49 -7.52 -16.59
CA ALA A 426 9.58 -8.34 -15.78
C ALA A 426 9.68 -7.96 -14.29
N LEU A 427 8.58 -8.07 -13.54
CA LEU A 427 8.57 -7.72 -12.12
C LEU A 427 9.59 -8.54 -11.31
N GLY A 428 9.86 -9.79 -11.73
CA GLY A 428 10.89 -10.66 -11.14
C GLY A 428 12.30 -10.11 -11.27
N ASP A 429 12.58 -9.36 -12.34
CA ASP A 429 13.91 -8.83 -12.67
C ASP A 429 14.02 -7.32 -12.34
N LEU A 430 12.92 -6.72 -11.88
CA LEU A 430 12.88 -5.29 -11.57
C LEU A 430 13.78 -4.97 -10.38
N ASP A 431 14.76 -4.11 -10.61
CA ASP A 431 15.66 -3.57 -9.59
C ASP A 431 15.62 -2.04 -9.63
N LEU A 432 15.28 -1.44 -8.51
CA LEU A 432 15.11 0.01 -8.37
C LEU A 432 16.12 0.57 -7.35
N THR A 433 17.33 0.04 -7.39
CA THR A 433 18.43 0.47 -6.52
C THR A 433 19.59 1.08 -7.33
N PRO A 434 20.41 1.94 -6.72
CA PRO A 434 21.59 2.51 -7.42
C PRO A 434 22.56 1.46 -7.92
N GLY A 435 22.65 0.31 -7.26
CA GLY A 435 23.54 -0.78 -7.64
C GLY A 435 23.24 -1.42 -9.00
N LEU A 436 22.03 -1.21 -9.55
CA LEU A 436 21.65 -1.74 -10.86
C LEU A 436 22.64 -1.26 -11.95
N ILE A 437 22.81 0.05 -12.05
CA ILE A 437 23.64 0.67 -13.11
C ILE A 437 25.11 0.28 -12.94
N GLU A 438 25.62 0.30 -11.71
CA GLU A 438 27.01 -0.06 -11.42
C GLU A 438 27.31 -1.53 -11.79
N ARG A 439 26.37 -2.46 -11.51
CA ARG A 439 26.52 -3.88 -11.92
C ARG A 439 26.54 -4.01 -13.44
N ALA A 440 25.60 -3.39 -14.13
CA ALA A 440 25.54 -3.44 -15.60
C ALA A 440 26.80 -2.82 -16.26
N ARG A 441 27.33 -1.75 -15.69
CA ARG A 441 28.60 -1.15 -16.14
C ARG A 441 29.77 -2.08 -15.93
N ALA A 442 29.87 -2.71 -14.76
CA ALA A 442 30.92 -3.69 -14.48
C ALA A 442 30.87 -4.88 -15.46
N GLU A 443 29.68 -5.38 -15.80
CA GLU A 443 29.48 -6.45 -16.78
C GLU A 443 29.91 -6.04 -18.20
N ARG A 444 29.71 -4.76 -18.58
CA ARG A 444 30.18 -4.20 -19.87
C ARG A 444 31.66 -3.81 -19.87
N GLY A 445 32.33 -3.80 -18.72
CA GLY A 445 33.70 -3.31 -18.56
C GLY A 445 33.83 -1.80 -18.55
N ASP A 446 32.76 -1.05 -18.31
CA ASP A 446 32.74 0.40 -18.20
C ASP A 446 33.30 0.88 -16.85
N ALA A 447 33.88 2.09 -16.83
CA ALA A 447 34.33 2.70 -15.58
C ALA A 447 33.15 3.01 -14.65
N PRO A 448 33.33 2.95 -13.31
CA PRO A 448 32.30 3.33 -12.34
C PRO A 448 31.83 4.77 -12.54
N LEU A 449 30.57 5.05 -12.14
CA LEU A 449 30.00 6.39 -12.17
C LEU A 449 30.45 7.27 -10.99
N ALA A 450 30.79 6.67 -9.87
CA ALA A 450 31.27 7.36 -8.67
C ALA A 450 32.79 7.60 -8.70
#